data_d09ca606812e9ddc8e413f37d87cadc7
#
_entry.id   d09ca606812e9ddc8e413f37d87cadc7
#
_cell.length_a   1.000
_cell.length_b   1.000
_cell.length_c   1.000
_cell.angle_alpha   90.00
_cell.angle_beta   90.00
_cell.angle_gamma   90.00
#
_symmetry.space_group_name_H-M   'P 1'
#
loop_
_entity.id
_entity.type
_entity.pdbx_description
1 polymer ?
#
loop_
_entity_poly.entity_id
_entity_poly.type
_entity_poly.pdbx_seq_one_letter_code
_entity_poly.pdbx_strand_id
1 'polypeptide(L)'
;MLEIRLAETKDIAAICSFDLLVEREERRTFVENSVGSCSAYVAILDSEVVGYTVLEYSFYSQGFISMLYVHPGHRRKGFASALARHVESVCKTEKLFTSTNQSNLPMQALVIKLGYIPSGVIDNLDKGDPELVYFKRIKKSN
;
A
#
# COMPACT_ATOMS: atom_id res chain seq x y z
N MET A 1 7.21 -2.45 20.08
CA MET A 1 7.51 -1.25 19.28
C MET A 1 7.41 -1.57 17.82
N LEU A 2 6.78 -0.69 17.06
CA LEU A 2 6.58 -0.89 15.63
C LEU A 2 7.83 -0.51 14.84
N GLU A 3 8.28 -1.39 13.96
CA GLU A 3 9.38 -1.14 13.04
C GLU A 3 8.86 -1.26 11.61
N ILE A 4 9.32 -0.38 10.72
CA ILE A 4 9.00 -0.46 9.29
C ILE A 4 10.31 -0.50 8.52
N ARG A 5 10.46 -1.48 7.65
CA ARG A 5 11.68 -1.65 6.84
C ARG A 5 11.34 -2.27 5.49
N LEU A 6 12.31 -2.28 4.59
CA LEU A 6 12.18 -3.01 3.33
C LEU A 6 11.92 -4.48 3.62
N ALA A 7 11.00 -5.05 2.86
CA ALA A 7 10.71 -6.48 2.95
C ALA A 7 11.87 -7.31 2.40
N GLU A 8 12.15 -8.41 3.05
CA GLU A 8 13.17 -9.38 2.64
C GLU A 8 12.48 -10.66 2.20
N THR A 9 13.22 -11.52 1.51
CA THR A 9 12.67 -12.79 1.02
C THR A 9 12.02 -13.61 2.13
N LYS A 10 12.59 -13.58 3.34
CA LYS A 10 12.03 -14.29 4.49
C LYS A 10 10.64 -13.79 4.90
N ASP A 11 10.29 -12.57 4.53
CA ASP A 11 8.99 -11.98 4.90
C ASP A 11 7.85 -12.46 4.01
N ILE A 12 8.15 -13.02 2.85
CA ILE A 12 7.13 -13.47 1.90
C ILE A 12 6.18 -14.48 2.55
N ALA A 13 6.73 -15.46 3.26
CA ALA A 13 5.92 -16.47 3.93
C ALA A 13 4.99 -15.85 4.97
N ALA A 14 5.49 -14.87 5.73
CA ALA A 14 4.69 -14.19 6.75
C ALA A 14 3.55 -13.39 6.10
N ILE A 15 3.84 -12.64 5.03
CA ILE A 15 2.81 -11.89 4.30
C ILE A 15 1.74 -12.85 3.76
N CYS A 16 2.17 -13.95 3.16
CA CYS A 16 1.26 -14.93 2.59
C CYS A 16 0.41 -15.62 3.66
N SER A 17 0.86 -15.64 4.91
CA SER A 17 0.11 -16.29 5.98
C SER A 17 -1.13 -15.48 6.39
N PHE A 18 -1.16 -14.16 6.16
CA PHE A 18 -2.29 -13.33 6.59
C PHE A 18 -3.00 -12.60 5.45
N ASP A 19 -2.39 -12.50 4.27
CA ASP A 19 -3.05 -11.86 3.12
C ASP A 19 -4.10 -12.82 2.56
N LEU A 20 -5.36 -12.50 2.78
CA LEU A 20 -6.46 -13.39 2.46
C LEU A 20 -6.64 -13.62 0.96
N LEU A 21 -6.01 -12.82 0.11
CA LEU A 21 -6.09 -12.96 -1.34
C LEU A 21 -4.91 -13.73 -1.93
N VAL A 22 -4.01 -14.25 -1.10
CA VAL A 22 -2.79 -14.93 -1.55
C VAL A 22 -3.08 -16.27 -2.27
N GLU A 23 -4.29 -16.81 -2.12
CA GLU A 23 -4.70 -18.01 -2.86
C GLU A 23 -4.74 -17.74 -4.36
N ARG A 24 -4.94 -16.49 -4.76
CA ARG A 24 -4.86 -16.11 -6.16
C ARG A 24 -3.40 -16.04 -6.57
N GLU A 25 -3.07 -16.73 -7.66
CA GLU A 25 -1.70 -16.76 -8.17
C GLU A 25 -1.17 -15.37 -8.45
N GLU A 26 -1.99 -14.49 -9.00
CA GLU A 26 -1.61 -13.11 -9.29
C GLU A 26 -1.16 -12.36 -8.04
N ARG A 27 -1.85 -12.57 -6.91
CA ARG A 27 -1.49 -11.89 -5.66
C ARG A 27 -0.16 -12.40 -5.12
N ARG A 28 0.07 -13.71 -5.15
CA ARG A 28 1.33 -14.30 -4.71
C ARG A 28 2.49 -13.81 -5.58
N THR A 29 2.31 -13.83 -6.89
CA THR A 29 3.33 -13.34 -7.84
C THR A 29 3.61 -11.86 -7.58
N PHE A 30 2.58 -11.06 -7.33
CA PHE A 30 2.73 -9.64 -7.02
C PHE A 30 3.60 -9.45 -5.77
N VAL A 31 3.34 -10.20 -4.71
CA VAL A 31 4.12 -10.12 -3.46
C VAL A 31 5.58 -10.50 -3.73
N GLU A 32 5.82 -11.62 -4.39
CA GLU A 32 7.17 -12.08 -4.69
C GLU A 32 7.95 -11.05 -5.52
N ASN A 33 7.32 -10.51 -6.57
CA ASN A 33 7.95 -9.52 -7.43
C ASN A 33 8.23 -8.21 -6.68
N SER A 34 7.31 -7.78 -5.83
CA SER A 34 7.46 -6.53 -5.08
C SER A 34 8.61 -6.62 -4.07
N VAL A 35 8.77 -7.78 -3.43
CA VAL A 35 9.90 -8.01 -2.53
C VAL A 35 11.20 -8.06 -3.33
N GLY A 36 11.20 -8.80 -4.45
CA GLY A 36 12.40 -8.94 -5.28
C GLY A 36 12.87 -7.64 -5.89
N SER A 37 11.97 -6.70 -6.18
CA SER A 37 12.33 -5.40 -6.76
C SER A 37 12.57 -4.32 -5.72
N CYS A 38 12.59 -4.67 -4.42
CA CYS A 38 12.78 -3.73 -3.32
C CYS A 38 11.70 -2.63 -3.29
N SER A 39 10.48 -2.99 -3.65
CA SER A 39 9.33 -2.07 -3.67
C SER A 39 8.42 -2.26 -2.48
N ALA A 40 8.58 -3.33 -1.72
CA ALA A 40 7.71 -3.67 -0.60
C ALA A 40 8.36 -3.30 0.73
N TYR A 41 7.53 -2.79 1.64
CA TYR A 41 7.92 -2.48 3.02
C TYR A 41 7.00 -3.27 3.96
N VAL A 42 7.55 -3.73 5.08
CA VAL A 42 6.79 -4.47 6.10
C VAL A 42 6.75 -3.69 7.39
N ALA A 43 5.64 -3.82 8.11
CA ALA A 43 5.50 -3.33 9.47
C ALA A 43 5.65 -4.53 10.40
N ILE A 44 6.53 -4.39 11.39
CA ILE A 44 6.86 -5.47 12.31
C ILE A 44 6.57 -5.02 13.73
N LEU A 45 5.78 -5.80 14.45
CA LEU A 45 5.46 -5.56 15.86
C LEU A 45 5.86 -6.79 16.65
N ASP A 46 6.77 -6.59 17.61
CA ASP A 46 7.24 -7.69 18.47
C ASP A 46 7.66 -8.92 17.66
N SER A 47 8.47 -8.70 16.63
CA SER A 47 9.02 -9.73 15.73
C SER A 47 8.00 -10.37 14.80
N GLU A 48 6.77 -9.89 14.76
CA GLU A 48 5.72 -10.39 13.87
C GLU A 48 5.43 -9.38 12.76
N VAL A 49 5.36 -9.86 11.51
CA VAL A 49 4.95 -9.02 10.39
C VAL A 49 3.44 -8.79 10.49
N VAL A 50 3.02 -7.54 10.65
CA VAL A 50 1.60 -7.19 10.85
C VAL A 50 0.99 -6.44 9.67
N GLY A 51 1.78 -6.07 8.67
CA GLY A 51 1.27 -5.41 7.49
C GLY A 51 2.35 -5.20 6.46
N TYR A 52 1.95 -4.81 5.26
CA TYR A 52 2.90 -4.48 4.21
C TYR A 52 2.31 -3.45 3.24
N THR A 53 3.20 -2.78 2.52
CA THR A 53 2.83 -1.80 1.51
C THR A 53 3.81 -1.89 0.35
N VAL A 54 3.37 -1.48 -0.84
CA VAL A 54 4.22 -1.50 -2.03
C VAL A 54 4.19 -0.11 -2.66
N LEU A 55 5.38 0.43 -2.91
CA LEU A 55 5.58 1.72 -3.57
C LEU A 55 6.21 1.48 -4.93
N GLU A 56 5.55 1.94 -5.98
CA GLU A 56 6.02 1.80 -7.35
C GLU A 56 6.12 3.18 -8.00
N TYR A 57 6.81 3.26 -9.15
CA TYR A 57 7.00 4.51 -9.87
C TYR A 57 6.56 4.43 -11.33
N SER A 58 5.74 3.42 -11.67
CA SER A 58 5.26 3.22 -13.03
C SER A 58 3.94 3.93 -13.34
N PHE A 59 3.37 4.64 -12.36
CA PHE A 59 2.14 5.40 -12.57
C PHE A 59 2.51 6.78 -13.11
N TYR A 60 2.65 6.89 -14.43
CA TYR A 60 3.05 8.14 -15.09
C TYR A 60 4.35 8.70 -14.50
N SER A 61 5.28 7.82 -14.15
CA SER A 61 6.57 8.15 -13.53
C SER A 61 6.46 8.80 -12.15
N GLN A 62 5.29 8.71 -11.51
CA GLN A 62 5.06 9.21 -10.16
C GLN A 62 4.98 8.07 -9.17
N GLY A 63 5.27 8.35 -7.89
CA GLY A 63 5.08 7.38 -6.83
C GLY A 63 3.62 6.94 -6.76
N PHE A 64 3.42 5.66 -6.54
CA PHE A 64 2.09 5.07 -6.46
C PHE A 64 2.10 3.96 -5.42
N ILE A 65 1.22 4.07 -4.43
CA ILE A 65 1.02 2.99 -3.46
C ILE A 65 0.08 1.99 -4.10
N SER A 66 0.63 0.87 -4.56
CA SER A 66 -0.14 -0.18 -5.24
C SER A 66 -0.69 -1.24 -4.29
N MET A 67 -0.24 -1.23 -3.03
CA MET A 67 -0.71 -2.16 -2.02
C MET A 67 -0.52 -1.56 -0.64
N LEU A 68 -1.53 -1.69 0.20
CA LEU A 68 -1.48 -1.31 1.61
C LEU A 68 -2.41 -2.28 2.35
N TYR A 69 -1.83 -3.20 3.09
CA TYR A 69 -2.58 -4.30 3.69
C TYR A 69 -2.10 -4.56 5.12
N VAL A 70 -3.02 -4.62 6.05
CA VAL A 70 -2.72 -4.90 7.46
C VAL A 70 -3.33 -6.24 7.84
N HIS A 71 -2.57 -7.04 8.58
CA HIS A 71 -3.03 -8.32 9.13
C HIS A 71 -4.42 -8.14 9.75
N PRO A 72 -5.41 -8.99 9.41
CA PRO A 72 -6.77 -8.81 9.93
C PRO A 72 -6.87 -8.73 11.46
N GLY A 73 -5.98 -9.43 12.18
CA GLY A 73 -5.94 -9.40 13.64
C GLY A 73 -5.33 -8.14 14.23
N HIS A 74 -4.77 -7.27 13.41
CA HIS A 74 -4.07 -6.07 13.86
C HIS A 74 -4.63 -4.78 13.27
N ARG A 75 -5.86 -4.82 12.76
CA ARG A 75 -6.50 -3.63 12.19
C ARG A 75 -6.98 -2.68 13.26
N ARG A 76 -7.21 -1.41 12.88
CA ARG A 76 -7.67 -0.33 13.76
C ARG A 76 -6.64 0.05 14.84
N LYS A 77 -5.35 -0.19 14.57
CA LYS A 77 -4.25 0.15 15.48
C LYS A 77 -3.31 1.19 14.89
N GLY A 78 -3.65 1.76 13.73
CA GLY A 78 -2.83 2.79 13.09
C GLY A 78 -1.66 2.27 12.26
N PHE A 79 -1.56 0.97 12.02
CA PHE A 79 -0.43 0.39 11.26
C PHE A 79 -0.48 0.78 9.78
N ALA A 80 -1.67 0.86 9.19
CA ALA A 80 -1.80 1.30 7.80
C ALA A 80 -1.33 2.76 7.65
N SER A 81 -1.70 3.62 8.58
CA SER A 81 -1.23 5.02 8.59
C SER A 81 0.28 5.09 8.73
N ALA A 82 0.87 4.27 9.59
CA ALA A 82 2.32 4.24 9.79
C ALA A 82 3.04 3.80 8.52
N LEU A 83 2.52 2.77 7.83
CA LEU A 83 3.08 2.31 6.56
C LEU A 83 2.99 3.41 5.49
N ALA A 84 1.84 4.06 5.36
CA ALA A 84 1.65 5.13 4.39
C ALA A 84 2.60 6.30 4.66
N ARG A 85 2.77 6.71 5.91
CA ARG A 85 3.69 7.80 6.27
C ARG A 85 5.13 7.43 5.96
N HIS A 86 5.50 6.17 6.17
CA HIS A 86 6.84 5.72 5.83
C HIS A 86 7.07 5.82 4.31
N VAL A 87 6.11 5.38 3.51
CA VAL A 87 6.18 5.49 2.06
C VAL A 87 6.32 6.96 1.64
N GLU A 88 5.56 7.86 2.27
CA GLU A 88 5.68 9.30 1.99
C GLU A 88 7.09 9.81 2.25
N SER A 89 7.73 9.31 3.31
CA SER A 89 9.06 9.75 3.68
C SER A 89 10.16 9.28 2.73
N VAL A 90 9.97 8.13 2.06
CA VAL A 90 10.98 7.55 1.16
C VAL A 90 10.66 7.77 -0.32
N CYS A 91 9.47 8.24 -0.65
CA CYS A 91 9.06 8.46 -2.02
C CYS A 91 9.92 9.53 -2.67
N LYS A 92 10.38 9.26 -3.90
CA LYS A 92 11.33 10.13 -4.60
C LYS A 92 10.65 11.22 -5.42
N THR A 93 9.34 11.13 -5.63
CA THR A 93 8.60 12.10 -6.42
C THR A 93 7.85 13.08 -5.52
N GLU A 94 7.53 14.25 -6.06
CA GLU A 94 6.78 15.27 -5.33
C GLU A 94 5.34 14.84 -5.09
N LYS A 95 4.78 14.08 -6.02
CA LYS A 95 3.39 13.63 -5.98
C LYS A 95 3.35 12.14 -5.69
N LEU A 96 2.41 11.74 -4.86
CA LEU A 96 2.18 10.34 -4.54
C LEU A 96 0.71 10.02 -4.80
N PHE A 97 0.48 8.98 -5.58
CA PHE A 97 -0.86 8.54 -5.94
C PHE A 97 -1.16 7.20 -5.27
N THR A 98 -2.43 6.92 -5.11
CA THR A 98 -2.92 5.61 -4.70
C THR A 98 -4.33 5.45 -5.25
N SER A 99 -4.88 4.24 -5.14
CA SER A 99 -6.25 4.02 -5.59
C SER A 99 -6.89 2.89 -4.78
N THR A 100 -8.21 2.86 -4.80
CA THR A 100 -8.97 1.79 -4.18
C THR A 100 -10.33 1.68 -4.86
N ASN A 101 -10.96 0.52 -4.77
CA ASN A 101 -12.30 0.32 -5.30
C ASN A 101 -13.32 1.19 -4.58
N GLN A 102 -14.35 1.63 -5.30
CA GLN A 102 -15.43 2.42 -4.73
C GLN A 102 -16.12 1.69 -3.58
N SER A 103 -16.14 0.37 -3.62
CA SER A 103 -16.73 -0.44 -2.57
C SER A 103 -15.90 -0.50 -1.28
N ASN A 104 -14.63 -0.11 -1.33
CA ASN A 104 -13.74 -0.20 -0.17
C ASN A 104 -13.82 1.07 0.68
N LEU A 105 -14.87 1.18 1.48
CA LEU A 105 -15.11 2.36 2.32
C LEU A 105 -14.02 2.61 3.37
N PRO A 106 -13.51 1.57 4.06
CA PRO A 106 -12.44 1.81 5.05
C PRO A 106 -11.18 2.43 4.43
N MET A 107 -10.78 1.99 3.24
CA MET A 107 -9.59 2.54 2.58
C MET A 107 -9.83 3.97 2.13
N GLN A 108 -11.03 4.28 1.61
CA GLN A 108 -11.38 5.66 1.24
C GLN A 108 -11.26 6.59 2.44
N ALA A 109 -11.80 6.16 3.58
CA ALA A 109 -11.72 6.95 4.81
C ALA A 109 -10.27 7.15 5.26
N LEU A 110 -9.44 6.12 5.14
CA LEU A 110 -8.04 6.19 5.52
C LEU A 110 -7.27 7.20 4.67
N VAL A 111 -7.38 7.14 3.34
CA VAL A 111 -6.61 8.03 2.46
C VAL A 111 -7.06 9.48 2.63
N ILE A 112 -8.35 9.74 2.84
CA ILE A 112 -8.83 11.08 3.13
C ILE A 112 -8.24 11.59 4.45
N LYS A 113 -8.25 10.75 5.48
CA LYS A 113 -7.67 11.11 6.78
C LYS A 113 -6.17 11.44 6.66
N LEU A 114 -5.46 10.75 5.78
CA LEU A 114 -4.03 10.99 5.56
C LEU A 114 -3.75 12.22 4.71
N GLY A 115 -4.79 12.88 4.21
CA GLY A 115 -4.63 14.12 3.45
C GLY A 115 -4.63 13.95 1.94
N TYR A 116 -4.96 12.76 1.43
CA TYR A 116 -5.10 12.56 -0.01
C TYR A 116 -6.42 13.14 -0.49
N ILE A 117 -6.43 13.64 -1.72
CA ILE A 117 -7.64 14.18 -2.33
C ILE A 117 -8.00 13.36 -3.57
N PRO A 118 -9.30 13.30 -3.94
CA PRO A 118 -9.70 12.60 -5.17
C PRO A 118 -9.02 13.19 -6.40
N SER A 119 -8.58 12.33 -7.31
CA SER A 119 -7.84 12.74 -8.50
C SER A 119 -8.34 12.08 -9.78
N GLY A 120 -9.34 11.23 -9.70
CA GLY A 120 -9.92 10.62 -10.89
C GLY A 120 -10.56 9.29 -10.60
N VAL A 121 -11.14 8.71 -11.64
CA VAL A 121 -11.82 7.42 -11.56
C VAL A 121 -11.39 6.59 -12.78
N ILE A 122 -11.08 5.32 -12.54
CA ILE A 122 -10.81 4.38 -13.63
C ILE A 122 -11.96 3.39 -13.69
N ASP A 123 -12.70 3.44 -14.78
CA ASP A 123 -13.76 2.47 -15.03
C ASP A 123 -13.17 1.23 -15.71
N ASN A 124 -13.90 0.13 -15.65
CA ASN A 124 -13.58 -1.10 -16.40
C ASN A 124 -12.42 -1.94 -15.86
N LEU A 125 -11.80 -1.59 -14.74
CA LEU A 125 -10.84 -2.47 -14.07
C LEU A 125 -11.58 -3.62 -13.41
N ASP A 126 -12.60 -3.31 -12.62
CA ASP A 126 -13.47 -4.29 -11.98
C ASP A 126 -14.90 -3.95 -12.37
N LYS A 127 -15.63 -4.93 -12.89
CA LYS A 127 -16.99 -4.71 -13.38
C LYS A 127 -17.90 -4.21 -12.25
N GLY A 128 -18.49 -3.02 -12.47
CA GLY A 128 -19.42 -2.44 -11.51
C GLY A 128 -18.80 -1.87 -10.25
N ASP A 129 -17.48 -1.78 -10.19
CA ASP A 129 -16.78 -1.27 -9.02
C ASP A 129 -15.59 -0.42 -9.46
N PRO A 130 -15.83 0.86 -9.77
CA PRO A 130 -14.77 1.74 -10.27
C PRO A 130 -13.61 1.89 -9.31
N GLU A 131 -12.42 2.09 -9.87
CA GLU A 131 -11.22 2.38 -9.09
C GLU A 131 -11.11 3.87 -8.87
N LEU A 132 -11.14 4.31 -7.62
CA LEU A 132 -11.03 5.71 -7.24
C LEU A 132 -9.56 6.05 -7.04
N VAL A 133 -9.06 7.05 -7.75
CA VAL A 133 -7.67 7.48 -7.69
C VAL A 133 -7.56 8.69 -6.77
N TYR A 134 -6.55 8.68 -5.91
CA TYR A 134 -6.27 9.75 -4.96
C TYR A 134 -4.84 10.23 -5.12
N PHE A 135 -4.57 11.46 -4.70
CA PHE A 135 -3.25 12.03 -4.80
C PHE A 135 -2.94 12.92 -3.60
N LYS A 136 -1.66 13.03 -3.29
CA LYS A 136 -1.15 13.93 -2.27
C LYS A 136 0.19 14.50 -2.72
N ARG A 137 0.37 15.81 -2.53
CA ARG A 137 1.67 16.45 -2.74
C ARG A 137 2.47 16.27 -1.45
N ILE A 138 3.54 15.49 -1.50
CA ILE A 138 4.32 15.12 -0.31
C ILE A 138 5.62 15.90 -0.18
N LYS A 139 6.05 16.58 -1.24
CA LYS A 139 7.24 17.43 -1.23
C LYS A 139 6.90 18.75 -1.88
N LYS A 140 7.47 19.82 -1.34
CA LYS A 140 7.29 21.13 -1.95
C LYS A 140 8.32 21.32 -3.06
N SER A 141 7.89 21.92 -4.19
CA SER A 141 8.84 22.36 -5.21
C SER A 141 9.64 23.53 -4.63
N ASN A 142 10.94 23.50 -4.87
CA ASN A 142 11.80 24.61 -4.52
C ASN A 142 11.89 25.59 -5.67
#